data_ace849d294d51e3dd365e19dbe9cdda3
#
_entry.id   ace849d294d51e3dd365e19dbe9cdda3
#
_cell.length_a   1.000
_cell.length_b   1.000
_cell.length_c   1.000
_cell.angle_alpha   90.00
_cell.angle_beta   90.00
_cell.angle_gamma   90.00
#
_symmetry.space_group_name_H-M   'P 1'
#
loop_
_entity.id
_entity.type
_entity.pdbx_description
1 polymer ?
#
loop_
_entity_poly.entity_id
_entity_poly.type
_entity_poly.pdbx_seq_one_letter_code
_entity_poly.pdbx_strand_id
1 'polypeptide(L)'
;MAYSDKVLDHFTNPRNVGSLDKKDKNVGTGLVGAPECGDVMRLQIQVDDETGMIEDAKFKTFGCGSAIASSSLATEWLKGKSINDAMEIDNMDIVEELALPPVKIHCSVLAEDAIKSAIEDYKKKNGK
;
A
#
# COMPACT_ATOMS: atom_id res chain seq x y z
N MET A 1 -8.87 8.88 20.99
CA MET A 1 -7.53 9.01 20.46
C MET A 1 -7.56 9.90 19.22
N ALA A 2 -6.69 10.91 19.19
CA ALA A 2 -6.70 11.88 18.10
C ALA A 2 -5.79 11.41 16.97
N TYR A 3 -6.28 11.44 15.76
CA TYR A 3 -5.47 11.24 14.57
C TYR A 3 -4.92 12.57 14.08
N SER A 4 -3.77 12.53 13.39
CA SER A 4 -3.21 13.72 12.76
C SER A 4 -4.12 14.19 11.61
N ASP A 5 -3.91 15.43 11.18
CA ASP A 5 -4.66 15.98 10.04
C ASP A 5 -4.43 15.17 8.77
N LYS A 6 -3.22 14.63 8.58
CA LYS A 6 -2.92 13.79 7.42
C LYS A 6 -3.67 12.48 7.45
N VAL A 7 -3.80 11.85 8.62
CA VAL A 7 -4.61 10.63 8.75
C VAL A 7 -6.07 10.92 8.40
N LEU A 8 -6.62 12.00 8.95
CA LEU A 8 -7.99 12.39 8.67
C LEU A 8 -8.21 12.71 7.19
N ASP A 9 -7.27 13.39 6.56
CA ASP A 9 -7.34 13.71 5.14
C ASP A 9 -7.35 12.43 4.30
N HIS A 10 -6.43 11.51 4.53
CA HIS A 10 -6.38 10.25 3.78
C HIS A 10 -7.56 9.33 4.09
N PHE A 11 -8.12 9.43 5.29
CA PHE A 11 -9.30 8.65 5.67
C PHE A 11 -10.56 9.17 4.98
N THR A 12 -10.76 10.50 4.99
CA THR A 12 -11.97 11.12 4.43
C THR A 12 -11.92 11.23 2.90
N ASN A 13 -10.72 11.39 2.34
CA ASN A 13 -10.49 11.49 0.89
C ASN A 13 -9.39 10.53 0.47
N PRO A 14 -9.62 9.21 0.59
CA PRO A 14 -8.58 8.24 0.21
C PRO A 14 -8.24 8.34 -1.27
N ARG A 15 -6.94 8.30 -1.56
CA ARG A 15 -6.43 8.37 -2.93
C ARG A 15 -6.31 6.95 -3.48
N ASN A 16 -6.57 6.81 -4.79
CA ASN A 16 -6.30 5.56 -5.50
C ASN A 16 -7.06 4.37 -4.96
N VAL A 17 -8.28 4.58 -4.46
CA VAL A 17 -9.17 3.49 -4.07
C VAL A 17 -9.69 2.81 -5.33
N GLY A 18 -9.65 1.49 -5.37
CA GLY A 18 -10.19 0.73 -6.49
C GLY A 18 -9.49 -0.57 -6.69
N SER A 19 -9.57 -1.06 -7.93
CA SER A 19 -8.99 -2.34 -8.32
C SER A 19 -8.37 -2.27 -9.69
N LEU A 20 -7.30 -3.04 -9.89
CA LEU A 20 -6.71 -3.30 -11.19
C LEU A 20 -7.01 -4.74 -11.58
N ASP A 21 -6.83 -5.08 -12.86
CA ASP A 21 -7.07 -6.44 -13.33
C ASP A 21 -5.97 -7.37 -12.80
N LYS A 22 -6.30 -8.19 -11.82
CA LYS A 22 -5.32 -9.09 -11.19
C LYS A 22 -4.81 -10.19 -12.14
N LYS A 23 -5.45 -10.37 -13.28
CA LYS A 23 -5.03 -11.34 -14.30
C LYS A 23 -3.97 -10.75 -15.23
N ASP A 24 -3.83 -9.43 -15.26
CA ASP A 24 -2.83 -8.77 -16.08
C ASP A 24 -1.44 -9.10 -15.51
N LYS A 25 -0.53 -9.55 -16.37
CA LYS A 25 0.84 -9.90 -15.95
C LYS A 25 1.62 -8.68 -15.45
N ASN A 26 1.20 -7.47 -15.83
CA ASN A 26 1.85 -6.23 -15.39
C ASN A 26 1.29 -5.73 -14.06
N VAL A 27 0.29 -6.41 -13.51
CA VAL A 27 -0.32 -6.05 -12.23
C VAL A 27 0.14 -7.02 -11.16
N GLY A 28 0.69 -6.49 -10.07
CA GLY A 28 1.00 -7.26 -8.88
C GLY A 28 -0.05 -6.99 -7.81
N THR A 29 -0.49 -8.04 -7.14
CA THR A 29 -1.50 -7.95 -6.08
C THR A 29 -0.92 -8.45 -4.77
N GLY A 30 -0.98 -7.61 -3.74
CA GLY A 30 -0.64 -7.99 -2.38
C GLY A 30 -1.88 -7.97 -1.50
N LEU A 31 -2.13 -9.07 -0.81
CA LEU A 31 -3.23 -9.16 0.15
C LEU A 31 -2.66 -9.56 1.49
N VAL A 32 -2.83 -8.70 2.47
CA VAL A 32 -2.34 -8.93 3.83
C VAL A 32 -3.47 -8.64 4.82
N GLY A 33 -3.38 -9.22 5.99
CA GLY A 33 -4.39 -9.00 7.00
C GLY A 33 -3.85 -9.23 8.40
N ALA A 34 -4.51 -8.59 9.35
CA ALA A 34 -4.30 -8.78 10.78
C ALA A 34 -5.66 -9.15 11.40
N PRO A 35 -6.05 -10.42 11.36
CA PRO A 35 -7.37 -10.84 11.83
C PRO A 35 -7.67 -10.41 13.27
N GLU A 36 -6.65 -10.33 14.10
CA GLU A 36 -6.77 -9.89 15.49
C GLU A 36 -7.28 -8.45 15.59
N CYS A 37 -6.98 -7.63 14.60
CA CYS A 37 -7.41 -6.23 14.55
C CYS A 37 -8.57 -6.00 13.59
N GLY A 38 -8.97 -7.03 12.82
CA GLY A 38 -10.01 -6.92 11.83
C GLY A 38 -9.60 -6.16 10.57
N ASP A 39 -8.30 -5.89 10.41
CA ASP A 39 -7.79 -5.14 9.26
C ASP A 39 -7.41 -6.09 8.13
N VAL A 40 -7.86 -5.78 6.91
CA VAL A 40 -7.46 -6.49 5.68
C VAL A 40 -7.11 -5.45 4.64
N MET A 41 -5.94 -5.58 4.04
CA MET A 41 -5.43 -4.62 3.06
C MET A 41 -5.07 -5.34 1.77
N ARG A 42 -5.66 -4.89 0.66
CA ARG A 42 -5.29 -5.34 -0.68
C ARG A 42 -4.68 -4.18 -1.43
N LEU A 43 -3.46 -4.37 -1.92
CA LEU A 43 -2.75 -3.36 -2.69
C LEU A 43 -2.41 -3.95 -4.06
N GLN A 44 -2.68 -3.19 -5.12
CA GLN A 44 -2.35 -3.60 -6.48
C GLN A 44 -1.48 -2.52 -7.11
N ILE A 45 -0.47 -2.96 -7.84
CA ILE A 45 0.41 -2.08 -8.61
C ILE A 45 0.40 -2.48 -10.06
N GLN A 46 0.47 -1.49 -10.95
CA GLN A 46 0.67 -1.73 -12.38
C GLN A 46 2.07 -1.24 -12.74
N VAL A 47 2.87 -2.14 -13.30
CA VAL A 47 4.29 -1.88 -13.59
C VAL A 47 4.52 -1.87 -15.09
N ASP A 48 5.31 -0.88 -15.56
CA ASP A 48 5.79 -0.87 -16.93
C ASP A 48 6.90 -1.91 -17.06
N ASP A 49 6.67 -2.95 -17.88
CA ASP A 49 7.62 -4.04 -18.10
C ASP A 49 8.96 -3.57 -18.65
N GLU A 50 8.96 -2.50 -19.42
CA GLU A 50 10.18 -2.01 -20.07
C GLU A 50 11.09 -1.24 -19.10
N THR A 51 10.49 -0.44 -18.21
CA THR A 51 11.24 0.44 -17.33
C THR A 51 11.29 -0.05 -15.90
N GLY A 52 10.36 -0.93 -15.49
CA GLY A 52 10.23 -1.35 -14.10
C GLY A 52 9.61 -0.28 -13.20
N MET A 53 9.03 0.75 -13.80
CA MET A 53 8.40 1.83 -13.03
C MET A 53 6.93 1.51 -12.76
N ILE A 54 6.48 1.88 -11.57
CA ILE A 54 5.08 1.72 -11.17
C ILE A 54 4.26 2.84 -11.80
N GLU A 55 3.38 2.49 -12.74
CA GLU A 55 2.54 3.45 -13.44
C GLU A 55 1.30 3.82 -12.66
N ASP A 56 0.74 2.87 -11.94
CA ASP A 56 -0.48 3.07 -11.17
C ASP A 56 -0.47 2.17 -9.94
N ALA A 57 -1.23 2.57 -8.93
CA ALA A 57 -1.40 1.79 -7.72
C ALA A 57 -2.83 2.01 -7.21
N LYS A 58 -3.48 0.94 -6.83
CA LYS A 58 -4.84 0.97 -6.27
C LYS A 58 -4.89 0.14 -5.01
N PHE A 59 -5.79 0.49 -4.11
CA PHE A 59 -5.96 -0.30 -2.90
C PHE A 59 -7.44 -0.47 -2.54
N LYS A 60 -7.70 -1.49 -1.76
CA LYS A 60 -8.98 -1.69 -1.11
C LYS A 60 -8.71 -2.25 0.27
N THR A 61 -9.10 -1.52 1.29
CA THR A 61 -8.78 -1.84 2.68
C THR A 61 -10.04 -1.87 3.50
N PHE A 62 -10.18 -2.90 4.31
CA PHE A 62 -11.23 -3.01 5.32
C PHE A 62 -10.54 -2.94 6.67
N GLY A 63 -10.94 -1.99 7.52
CA GLY A 63 -10.33 -1.82 8.82
C GLY A 63 -10.50 -0.41 9.37
N CYS A 64 -9.61 -0.04 10.27
CA CYS A 64 -9.66 1.27 10.92
C CYS A 64 -9.20 2.40 9.99
N GLY A 65 -9.43 3.64 10.42
CA GLY A 65 -9.01 4.82 9.66
C GLY A 65 -7.52 4.87 9.39
N SER A 66 -6.70 4.40 10.34
CA SER A 66 -5.25 4.36 10.15
C SER A 66 -4.83 3.38 9.06
N ALA A 67 -5.53 2.23 8.94
CA ALA A 67 -5.25 1.27 7.89
C ALA A 67 -5.58 1.87 6.52
N ILE A 68 -6.71 2.53 6.39
CA ILE A 68 -7.12 3.20 5.15
C ILE A 68 -6.12 4.32 4.81
N ALA A 69 -5.75 5.13 5.79
CA ALA A 69 -4.81 6.23 5.58
C ALA A 69 -3.42 5.72 5.17
N SER A 70 -2.94 4.65 5.80
CA SER A 70 -1.64 4.05 5.46
C SER A 70 -1.65 3.51 4.02
N SER A 71 -2.73 2.85 3.63
CA SER A 71 -2.88 2.34 2.25
C SER A 71 -2.90 3.48 1.24
N SER A 72 -3.68 4.52 1.51
CA SER A 72 -3.79 5.68 0.64
C SER A 72 -2.44 6.36 0.43
N LEU A 73 -1.71 6.61 1.51
CA LEU A 73 -0.39 7.22 1.44
C LEU A 73 0.59 6.32 0.68
N ALA A 74 0.57 5.02 0.95
CA ALA A 74 1.44 4.07 0.27
C ALA A 74 1.22 4.12 -1.25
N THR A 75 -0.03 4.18 -1.71
CA THR A 75 -0.31 4.25 -3.14
C THR A 75 0.20 5.54 -3.76
N GLU A 76 0.13 6.66 -3.05
CA GLU A 76 0.69 7.92 -3.55
C GLU A 76 2.21 7.82 -3.72
N TRP A 77 2.88 7.20 -2.76
CA TRP A 77 4.33 7.06 -2.81
C TRP A 77 4.80 6.08 -3.87
N LEU A 78 3.98 5.06 -4.18
CA LEU A 78 4.34 4.04 -5.17
C LEU A 78 4.32 4.56 -6.59
N LYS A 79 3.40 5.45 -6.91
CA LYS A 79 3.27 5.97 -8.27
C LYS A 79 4.52 6.74 -8.68
N GLY A 80 5.10 6.36 -9.80
CA GLY A 80 6.30 7.00 -10.32
C GLY A 80 7.61 6.48 -9.75
N LYS A 81 7.56 5.47 -8.87
CA LYS A 81 8.77 4.82 -8.36
C LYS A 81 9.04 3.53 -9.10
N SER A 82 10.33 3.15 -9.16
CA SER A 82 10.67 1.81 -9.64
C SER A 82 10.29 0.78 -8.57
N ILE A 83 10.16 -0.49 -8.99
CA ILE A 83 9.85 -1.56 -8.03
C ILE A 83 10.98 -1.72 -7.01
N ASN A 84 12.22 -1.45 -7.40
CA ASN A 84 13.35 -1.51 -6.46
C ASN A 84 13.26 -0.43 -5.39
N ASP A 85 12.93 0.80 -5.79
CA ASP A 85 12.75 1.91 -4.85
C ASP A 85 11.56 1.67 -3.93
N ALA A 86 10.49 1.10 -4.48
CA ALA A 86 9.29 0.78 -3.70
C ALA A 86 9.58 -0.26 -2.61
N MET A 87 10.48 -1.20 -2.86
CA MET A 87 10.87 -2.20 -1.86
C MET A 87 11.62 -1.60 -0.67
N GLU A 88 12.16 -0.40 -0.81
CA GLU A 88 12.88 0.28 0.25
C GLU A 88 11.96 1.12 1.16
N ILE A 89 10.69 1.24 0.83
CA ILE A 89 9.74 1.96 1.68
C ILE A 89 9.60 1.20 3.01
N ASP A 90 9.90 1.90 4.10
CA ASP A 90 9.85 1.35 5.45
C ASP A 90 8.55 1.78 6.12
N ASN A 91 8.00 0.92 6.98
CA ASN A 91 6.81 1.25 7.74
C ASN A 91 7.00 2.49 8.61
N MET A 92 8.22 2.74 9.08
CA MET A 92 8.50 3.93 9.90
C MET A 92 8.35 5.22 9.10
N ASP A 93 8.61 5.19 7.80
CA ASP A 93 8.37 6.35 6.93
C ASP A 93 6.89 6.71 6.92
N ILE A 94 6.02 5.70 6.89
CA ILE A 94 4.56 5.90 6.94
C ILE A 94 4.15 6.44 8.30
N VAL A 95 4.71 5.88 9.38
CA VAL A 95 4.43 6.33 10.76
C VAL A 95 4.78 7.80 10.92
N GLU A 96 5.94 8.20 10.43
CA GLU A 96 6.40 9.59 10.55
C GLU A 96 5.51 10.54 9.74
N GLU A 97 5.21 10.18 8.50
CA GLU A 97 4.41 11.03 7.62
C GLU A 97 2.99 11.24 8.15
N LEU A 98 2.38 10.18 8.66
CA LEU A 98 1.01 10.24 9.18
C LEU A 98 0.96 10.59 10.67
N ALA A 99 2.10 10.63 11.35
CA ALA A 99 2.17 10.83 12.80
C ALA A 99 1.26 9.83 13.54
N LEU A 100 1.40 8.54 13.21
CA LEU A 100 0.54 7.50 13.77
C LEU A 100 0.80 7.31 15.27
N PRO A 101 -0.27 7.14 16.07
CA PRO A 101 -0.09 6.77 17.48
C PRO A 101 0.57 5.39 17.60
N PRO A 102 1.30 5.13 18.70
CA PRO A 102 1.98 3.83 18.88
C PRO A 102 1.06 2.62 18.73
N VAL A 103 -0.19 2.73 19.14
CA VAL A 103 -1.15 1.62 19.05
C VAL A 103 -1.58 1.33 17.61
N LYS A 104 -1.23 2.20 16.65
CA LYS A 104 -1.62 2.06 15.24
C LYS A 104 -0.44 1.77 14.33
N ILE A 105 0.75 1.55 14.87
CA ILE A 105 1.93 1.24 14.06
C ILE A 105 1.74 -0.02 13.21
N HIS A 106 0.95 -0.99 13.69
CA HIS A 106 0.67 -2.20 12.93
C HIS A 106 0.06 -1.91 11.55
N CYS A 107 -0.70 -0.82 11.41
CA CYS A 107 -1.27 -0.45 10.11
C CYS A 107 -0.18 -0.10 9.09
N SER A 108 0.89 0.56 9.54
CA SER A 108 2.02 0.88 8.66
C SER A 108 2.80 -0.38 8.26
N VAL A 109 2.91 -1.35 9.18
CA VAL A 109 3.54 -2.64 8.87
C VAL A 109 2.73 -3.39 7.83
N LEU A 110 1.40 -3.38 7.94
CA LEU A 110 0.54 -3.99 6.93
C LEU A 110 0.75 -3.35 5.56
N ALA A 111 0.84 -2.02 5.51
CA ALA A 111 1.06 -1.30 4.25
C ALA A 111 2.42 -1.70 3.63
N GLU A 112 3.47 -1.77 4.43
CA GLU A 112 4.78 -2.22 3.97
C GLU A 112 4.72 -3.65 3.43
N ASP A 113 4.09 -4.56 4.16
CA ASP A 113 3.94 -5.94 3.73
C ASP A 113 3.11 -6.04 2.45
N ALA A 114 2.07 -5.24 2.31
CA ALA A 114 1.24 -5.22 1.11
C ALA A 114 2.05 -4.76 -0.11
N ILE A 115 2.90 -3.75 0.05
CA ILE A 115 3.79 -3.28 -1.02
C ILE A 115 4.72 -4.40 -1.47
N LYS A 116 5.38 -5.05 -0.53
CA LYS A 116 6.31 -6.14 -0.83
C LYS A 116 5.60 -7.32 -1.49
N SER A 117 4.44 -7.68 -0.96
CA SER A 117 3.63 -8.77 -1.52
C SER A 117 3.19 -8.49 -2.95
N ALA A 118 2.77 -7.26 -3.24
CA ALA A 118 2.37 -6.86 -4.59
C ALA A 118 3.55 -6.94 -5.57
N ILE A 119 4.72 -6.48 -5.16
CA ILE A 119 5.93 -6.53 -5.99
C ILE A 119 6.35 -7.97 -6.24
N GLU A 120 6.31 -8.82 -5.22
CA GLU A 120 6.64 -10.23 -5.37
C GLU A 120 5.69 -10.95 -6.32
N ASP A 121 4.39 -10.65 -6.24
CA ASP A 121 3.41 -11.22 -7.15
C ASP A 121 3.70 -10.82 -8.60
N TYR A 122 4.02 -9.55 -8.84
CA TYR A 122 4.41 -9.07 -10.16
C TYR A 122 5.65 -9.81 -10.68
N LYS A 123 6.68 -9.92 -9.85
CA LYS A 123 7.93 -10.62 -10.24
C LYS A 123 7.66 -12.07 -10.56
N LYS A 124 6.84 -12.74 -9.76
CA LYS A 124 6.50 -14.14 -9.95
C LYS A 124 5.76 -14.36 -11.26
N LYS A 125 4.83 -13.48 -11.61
CA LYS A 125 4.08 -13.56 -12.86
C LYS A 125 4.98 -13.40 -14.08
N ASN A 126 6.05 -12.66 -13.97
CA ASN A 126 6.94 -12.32 -15.07
C ASN A 126 8.26 -13.10 -15.05
N GLY A 127 8.41 -14.03 -14.13
CA GLY A 127 9.62 -14.83 -14.03
C GLY A 127 10.87 -14.06 -13.60
N LYS A 128 10.66 -13.00 -12.86
CA LYS A 128 11.76 -12.13 -12.41
C LYS A 128 12.15 -12.36 -10.97
#